data_aadb7aea2fc6c83cfc8b6c9b019b7cc6
#
_entry.id   aadb7aea2fc6c83cfc8b6c9b019b7cc6
#
_cell.length_a   1.000
_cell.length_b   1.000
_cell.length_c   1.000
_cell.angle_alpha   90.00
_cell.angle_beta   90.00
_cell.angle_gamma   90.00
#
_symmetry.space_group_name_H-M   'P 1'
#
loop_
_entity.id
_entity.type
_entity.pdbx_description
1 polymer ?
#
loop_
_entity_poly.entity_id
_entity_poly.type
_entity_poly.pdbx_seq_one_letter_code
_entity_poly.pdbx_strand_id
1 'polypeptide(L)'
;DATALREPERIPMCPMLGALPYNLEGSSYRAAMYNYSEASEALVKFYQEFQPDATTHTGFTSGKANELAQSTMIDWPGRPGTSVPDFSTHQVIENEYMDENEYPELLKDFTGFMLRKYIPRAFPSVNGLADIRFVPSIVLNTTPLASLYSRQAQEAFSLLAKIGEEDAKAAEASNAVSNRLADLGFPPMFTGAGEAPFDIIGDYYRGTLATLTDQLEYPEELEAACDMMADIQIESWQYFKYAPLPVKRVFFPLHKGMDGFMSAEQYEKIYWKPLKKCML
;
A
#
# COMPACT_ATOMS: atom_id res chain seq x y z
N ASP A 1 -12.46 9.81 24.67
CA ASP A 1 -13.47 10.88 24.76
C ASP A 1 -13.61 11.59 23.42
N ALA A 2 -12.56 12.14 22.82
CA ALA A 2 -12.63 12.87 21.55
C ALA A 2 -13.30 12.05 20.41
N THR A 3 -12.93 10.77 20.24
CA THR A 3 -13.53 9.88 19.23
C THR A 3 -15.00 9.53 19.51
N ALA A 4 -15.46 9.72 20.74
CA ALA A 4 -16.86 9.56 21.15
C ALA A 4 -17.61 10.92 21.19
N LEU A 5 -17.04 11.97 20.57
CA LEU A 5 -17.56 13.34 20.56
C LEU A 5 -17.81 13.91 21.96
N ARG A 6 -17.01 13.52 22.95
CA ARG A 6 -17.01 14.07 24.30
C ARG A 6 -15.77 14.93 24.49
N GLU A 7 -15.90 15.99 25.27
CA GLU A 7 -14.77 16.88 25.58
C GLU A 7 -13.68 16.11 26.33
N PRO A 8 -12.45 16.02 25.79
CA PRO A 8 -11.32 15.40 26.46
C PRO A 8 -10.69 16.37 27.47
N GLU A 9 -9.95 15.85 28.45
CA GLU A 9 -9.20 16.70 29.40
C GLU A 9 -8.16 17.59 28.72
N ARG A 10 -7.59 17.14 27.60
CA ARG A 10 -6.67 17.89 26.74
C ARG A 10 -6.86 17.49 25.28
N ILE A 11 -6.37 18.31 24.36
CA ILE A 11 -6.36 17.98 22.93
C ILE A 11 -5.45 16.77 22.68
N PRO A 12 -5.97 15.66 22.10
CA PRO A 12 -5.15 14.49 21.80
C PRO A 12 -4.08 14.81 20.74
N MET A 13 -2.87 14.34 20.99
CA MET A 13 -1.74 14.45 20.04
C MET A 13 -1.45 13.08 19.41
N CYS A 14 -1.68 12.99 18.10
CA CYS A 14 -1.42 11.78 17.30
C CYS A 14 -0.68 12.17 16.02
N PRO A 15 0.59 12.59 16.10
CA PRO A 15 1.31 13.12 14.94
C PRO A 15 1.73 12.03 13.95
N MET A 16 1.73 12.37 12.65
CA MET A 16 2.34 11.57 11.59
C MET A 16 3.85 11.90 11.56
N LEU A 17 4.68 10.97 11.95
CA LEU A 17 6.08 11.26 12.32
C LEU A 17 7.14 10.92 11.27
N GLY A 18 6.83 10.03 10.32
CA GLY A 18 7.79 9.61 9.30
C GLY A 18 9.11 9.09 9.89
N ALA A 19 10.22 9.66 9.47
CA ALA A 19 11.56 9.29 9.95
C ALA A 19 11.96 9.92 11.29
N LEU A 20 11.18 10.87 11.79
CA LEU A 20 11.56 11.70 12.96
C LEU A 20 11.91 10.88 14.22
N PRO A 21 11.13 9.86 14.63
CA PRO A 21 11.45 9.07 15.82
C PRO A 21 12.82 8.41 15.75
N TYR A 22 13.16 7.83 14.61
CA TYR A 22 14.45 7.16 14.43
C TYR A 22 15.61 8.14 14.53
N ASN A 23 15.49 9.29 13.86
CA ASN A 23 16.53 10.29 13.79
C ASN A 23 16.80 10.96 15.14
N LEU A 24 15.77 11.22 15.95
CA LEU A 24 15.93 11.80 17.28
C LEU A 24 16.58 10.82 18.26
N GLU A 25 16.30 9.53 18.13
CA GLU A 25 16.80 8.49 19.00
C GLU A 25 18.17 7.90 18.54
N GLY A 26 18.86 8.57 17.62
CA GLY A 26 20.18 8.18 17.15
C GLY A 26 20.21 6.94 16.23
N SER A 27 19.09 6.60 15.65
CA SER A 27 18.94 5.60 14.61
C SER A 27 18.70 6.25 13.23
N SER A 28 18.09 5.56 12.29
CA SER A 28 17.80 6.07 10.97
C SER A 28 16.56 5.40 10.34
N TYR A 29 15.99 6.02 9.32
CA TYR A 29 14.95 5.37 8.54
C TYR A 29 15.47 4.15 7.76
N ARG A 30 16.77 4.14 7.40
CA ARG A 30 17.42 2.95 6.87
C ARG A 30 17.33 1.77 7.83
N ALA A 31 17.52 2.00 9.14
CA ALA A 31 17.35 0.95 10.13
C ALA A 31 15.92 0.41 10.13
N ALA A 32 14.90 1.27 9.97
CA ALA A 32 13.51 0.85 9.85
C ALA A 32 13.24 -0.04 8.61
N MET A 33 14.12 -0.04 7.61
CA MET A 33 14.00 -0.88 6.41
C MET A 33 14.89 -2.14 6.45
N TYR A 34 15.91 -2.22 7.34
CA TYR A 34 16.88 -3.31 7.33
C TYR A 34 17.27 -3.86 8.71
N ASN A 35 17.08 -3.08 9.77
CA ASN A 35 17.44 -3.44 11.15
C ASN A 35 16.27 -3.14 12.10
N TYR A 36 15.25 -3.97 12.03
CA TYR A 36 13.99 -3.75 12.75
C TYR A 36 14.14 -3.70 14.27
N SER A 37 15.15 -4.41 14.84
CA SER A 37 15.43 -4.37 16.27
C SER A 37 15.88 -2.98 16.73
N GLU A 38 16.81 -2.37 16.01
CA GLU A 38 17.29 -1.01 16.30
C GLU A 38 16.18 0.01 16.13
N ALA A 39 15.43 -0.08 15.03
CA ALA A 39 14.33 0.83 14.76
C ALA A 39 13.19 0.70 15.80
N SER A 40 12.89 -0.52 16.26
CA SER A 40 11.91 -0.75 17.31
C SER A 40 12.29 -0.11 18.64
N GLU A 41 13.58 -0.21 19.05
CA GLU A 41 14.06 0.44 20.28
C GLU A 41 14.01 1.97 20.16
N ALA A 42 14.36 2.53 19.00
CA ALA A 42 14.25 3.97 18.75
C ALA A 42 12.77 4.44 18.86
N LEU A 43 11.83 3.73 18.23
CA LEU A 43 10.41 4.04 18.36
C LEU A 43 9.96 4.03 19.82
N VAL A 44 10.29 2.98 20.57
CA VAL A 44 9.85 2.85 21.97
C VAL A 44 10.41 3.99 22.83
N LYS A 45 11.69 4.35 22.68
CA LYS A 45 12.29 5.48 23.39
C LYS A 45 11.59 6.78 23.07
N PHE A 46 11.35 7.07 21.80
CA PHE A 46 10.64 8.25 21.35
C PHE A 46 9.26 8.36 21.99
N TYR A 47 8.45 7.30 21.96
CA TYR A 47 7.12 7.31 22.56
C TYR A 47 7.15 7.48 24.07
N GLN A 48 8.13 6.91 24.75
CA GLN A 48 8.31 7.11 26.21
C GLN A 48 8.76 8.53 26.57
N GLU A 49 9.55 9.20 25.71
CA GLU A 49 10.03 10.56 25.95
C GLU A 49 8.94 11.61 25.63
N PHE A 50 8.34 11.52 24.43
CA PHE A 50 7.40 12.55 23.95
C PHE A 50 5.94 12.30 24.31
N GLN A 51 5.57 11.09 24.71
CA GLN A 51 4.26 10.68 25.21
C GLN A 51 3.05 11.19 24.37
N PRO A 52 3.00 10.92 23.05
CA PRO A 52 1.79 11.17 22.28
C PRO A 52 0.64 10.26 22.75
N ASP A 53 -0.60 10.60 22.43
CA ASP A 53 -1.77 9.86 22.91
C ASP A 53 -2.03 8.54 22.19
N ALA A 54 -1.50 8.38 21.00
CA ALA A 54 -1.66 7.16 20.20
C ALA A 54 -0.52 7.02 19.17
N THR A 55 -0.33 5.81 18.68
CA THR A 55 0.56 5.55 17.54
C THR A 55 -0.20 5.73 16.23
N THR A 56 0.42 6.35 15.24
CA THR A 56 -0.17 6.56 13.92
C THR A 56 0.40 5.60 12.87
N HIS A 57 1.70 5.30 12.95
CA HIS A 57 2.36 4.37 12.05
C HIS A 57 3.56 3.72 12.75
N THR A 58 3.51 2.41 12.89
CA THR A 58 4.57 1.59 13.49
C THR A 58 5.02 0.45 12.57
N GLY A 59 4.55 0.45 11.32
CA GLY A 59 4.89 -0.57 10.34
C GLY A 59 6.26 -0.37 9.72
N PHE A 60 7.00 -1.46 9.57
CA PHE A 60 8.25 -1.50 8.82
C PHE A 60 8.01 -1.97 7.38
N THR A 61 8.76 -1.39 6.47
CA THR A 61 8.82 -1.84 5.07
C THR A 61 10.15 -2.52 4.83
N SER A 62 10.13 -3.72 4.26
CA SER A 62 11.37 -4.44 4.00
C SER A 62 12.13 -3.85 2.80
N GLY A 63 13.29 -3.23 3.06
CA GLY A 63 14.22 -2.81 2.00
C GLY A 63 14.71 -4.02 1.21
N LYS A 64 14.93 -5.17 1.88
CA LYS A 64 15.39 -6.39 1.23
C LYS A 64 14.36 -7.02 0.30
N ALA A 65 13.10 -7.03 0.70
CA ALA A 65 12.01 -7.49 -0.19
C ALA A 65 11.90 -6.61 -1.44
N ASN A 66 11.98 -5.28 -1.26
CA ASN A 66 11.96 -4.33 -2.39
C ASN A 66 13.19 -4.48 -3.31
N GLU A 67 14.39 -4.78 -2.77
CA GLU A 67 15.56 -5.12 -3.60
C GLU A 67 15.33 -6.39 -4.42
N LEU A 68 14.85 -7.46 -3.79
CA LEU A 68 14.55 -8.73 -4.46
C LEU A 68 13.49 -8.56 -5.55
N ALA A 69 12.46 -7.79 -5.26
CA ALA A 69 11.39 -7.46 -6.20
C ALA A 69 11.87 -6.54 -7.34
N GLN A 70 13.00 -5.83 -7.17
CA GLN A 70 13.42 -4.75 -8.04
C GLN A 70 12.35 -3.66 -8.17
N SER A 71 11.73 -3.28 -7.03
CA SER A 71 10.64 -2.33 -7.00
C SER A 71 10.99 -1.04 -7.74
N THR A 72 10.11 -0.61 -8.64
CA THR A 72 10.20 0.66 -9.38
C THR A 72 9.32 1.75 -8.78
N MET A 73 8.53 1.41 -7.75
CA MET A 73 7.53 2.30 -7.13
C MET A 73 8.12 3.26 -6.11
N ILE A 74 9.25 2.89 -5.51
CA ILE A 74 9.90 3.70 -4.47
C ILE A 74 11.42 3.69 -4.65
N ASP A 75 12.07 4.77 -4.19
CA ASP A 75 13.47 4.80 -3.85
C ASP A 75 13.62 4.97 -2.33
N TRP A 76 14.64 4.33 -1.72
CA TRP A 76 14.71 4.27 -0.27
C TRP A 76 16.15 4.26 0.25
N PRO A 77 16.37 4.71 1.50
CA PRO A 77 17.68 4.72 2.10
C PRO A 77 18.23 3.30 2.26
N GLY A 78 19.45 3.10 1.80
CA GLY A 78 20.12 1.79 1.79
C GLY A 78 19.95 0.96 0.53
N ARG A 79 19.09 1.36 -0.41
CA ARG A 79 19.03 0.75 -1.74
C ARG A 79 20.36 0.92 -2.46
N PRO A 80 20.92 -0.13 -3.10
CA PRO A 80 22.15 0.02 -3.88
C PRO A 80 22.01 1.10 -4.97
N GLY A 81 22.90 2.11 -4.93
CA GLY A 81 22.93 3.20 -5.91
C GLY A 81 21.95 4.36 -5.65
N THR A 82 21.19 4.32 -4.57
CA THR A 82 20.30 5.44 -4.19
C THR A 82 21.09 6.68 -3.75
N SER A 83 20.48 7.86 -3.95
CA SER A 83 20.90 9.12 -3.33
C SER A 83 20.05 9.50 -2.11
N VAL A 84 19.05 8.69 -1.74
CA VAL A 84 18.20 8.95 -0.57
C VAL A 84 19.01 8.79 0.71
N PRO A 85 19.12 9.84 1.56
CA PRO A 85 19.92 9.79 2.77
C PRO A 85 19.33 8.81 3.81
N ASP A 86 20.18 8.21 4.64
CA ASP A 86 19.77 7.23 5.66
C ASP A 86 18.71 7.74 6.65
N PHE A 87 18.65 9.04 6.87
CA PHE A 87 17.72 9.71 7.76
C PHE A 87 16.38 10.12 7.09
N SER A 88 16.24 9.96 5.78
CA SER A 88 15.03 10.33 5.03
C SER A 88 14.09 9.13 4.88
N THR A 89 12.79 9.39 4.82
CA THR A 89 11.82 8.36 4.41
C THR A 89 12.08 7.91 2.97
N HIS A 90 11.53 6.77 2.58
CA HIS A 90 11.49 6.40 1.17
C HIS A 90 10.78 7.48 0.34
N GLN A 91 11.15 7.56 -0.92
CA GLN A 91 10.56 8.48 -1.90
C GLN A 91 9.68 7.70 -2.85
N VAL A 92 8.44 8.13 -3.04
CA VAL A 92 7.56 7.55 -4.05
C VAL A 92 8.05 7.97 -5.43
N ILE A 93 8.15 6.99 -6.34
CA ILE A 93 8.44 7.22 -7.76
C ILE A 93 7.13 7.05 -8.51
N GLU A 94 6.57 8.16 -8.96
CA GLU A 94 5.35 8.12 -9.76
C GLU A 94 5.66 7.61 -11.17
N ASN A 95 4.95 6.56 -11.58
CA ASN A 95 5.07 5.95 -12.89
C ASN A 95 3.68 5.60 -13.44
N GLU A 96 3.60 5.45 -14.75
CA GLU A 96 2.43 4.90 -15.44
C GLU A 96 2.58 3.39 -15.58
N TYR A 97 1.87 2.62 -14.76
CA TYR A 97 1.85 1.15 -14.81
C TYR A 97 0.70 0.59 -15.64
N MET A 98 -0.19 1.47 -16.12
CA MET A 98 -1.31 1.17 -16.98
C MET A 98 -1.44 2.24 -18.06
N ASP A 99 -1.61 1.83 -19.32
CA ASP A 99 -1.93 2.74 -20.43
C ASP A 99 -3.45 3.03 -20.47
N GLU A 100 -3.85 4.14 -21.09
CA GLU A 100 -5.26 4.52 -21.25
C GLU A 100 -6.10 3.47 -21.99
N ASN A 101 -5.49 2.77 -22.93
CA ASN A 101 -6.16 1.72 -23.71
C ASN A 101 -6.39 0.42 -22.92
N GLU A 102 -5.90 0.33 -21.70
CA GLU A 102 -5.96 -0.87 -20.87
C GLU A 102 -7.12 -0.90 -19.88
N TYR A 103 -7.90 0.19 -19.76
CA TYR A 103 -9.13 0.18 -18.94
C TYR A 103 -10.06 -0.99 -19.26
N PRO A 104 -10.33 -1.35 -20.52
CA PRO A 104 -11.20 -2.50 -20.81
C PRO A 104 -10.65 -3.83 -20.29
N GLU A 105 -9.32 -4.02 -20.28
CA GLU A 105 -8.70 -5.23 -19.75
C GLU A 105 -8.74 -5.25 -18.23
N LEU A 106 -8.43 -4.12 -17.57
CA LEU A 106 -8.53 -3.94 -16.12
C LEU A 106 -9.93 -4.27 -15.63
N LEU A 107 -10.95 -3.69 -16.25
CA LEU A 107 -12.36 -3.85 -15.87
C LEU A 107 -12.88 -5.27 -16.11
N LYS A 108 -12.38 -5.95 -17.14
CA LYS A 108 -12.81 -7.29 -17.51
C LYS A 108 -12.23 -8.38 -16.62
N ASP A 109 -10.96 -8.24 -16.24
CA ASP A 109 -10.19 -9.27 -15.50
C ASP A 109 -9.11 -8.60 -14.66
N PHE A 110 -9.50 -8.02 -13.53
CA PHE A 110 -8.58 -7.35 -12.62
C PHE A 110 -7.41 -8.25 -12.19
N THR A 111 -7.69 -9.49 -11.78
CA THR A 111 -6.65 -10.42 -11.35
C THR A 111 -5.67 -10.75 -12.46
N GLY A 112 -6.20 -10.96 -13.67
CA GLY A 112 -5.36 -11.19 -14.84
C GLY A 112 -4.54 -9.98 -15.24
N PHE A 113 -5.09 -8.78 -15.15
CA PHE A 113 -4.37 -7.52 -15.37
C PHE A 113 -3.22 -7.36 -14.37
N MET A 114 -3.51 -7.53 -13.08
CA MET A 114 -2.49 -7.48 -12.02
C MET A 114 -1.36 -8.47 -12.28
N LEU A 115 -1.70 -9.73 -12.51
CA LEU A 115 -0.72 -10.80 -12.65
C LEU A 115 0.17 -10.62 -13.89
N ARG A 116 -0.41 -10.21 -15.03
CA ARG A 116 0.25 -10.22 -16.32
C ARG A 116 0.84 -8.89 -16.78
N LYS A 117 0.37 -7.78 -16.20
CA LYS A 117 0.79 -6.44 -16.60
C LYS A 117 1.33 -5.62 -15.43
N TYR A 118 0.49 -5.36 -14.44
CA TYR A 118 0.85 -4.46 -13.36
C TYR A 118 2.07 -4.96 -12.55
N ILE A 119 1.97 -6.17 -11.99
CA ILE A 119 3.04 -6.74 -11.15
C ILE A 119 4.37 -6.84 -11.92
N PRO A 120 4.43 -7.34 -13.15
CA PRO A 120 5.67 -7.35 -13.92
C PRO A 120 6.27 -5.97 -14.23
N ARG A 121 5.43 -4.92 -14.38
CA ARG A 121 5.90 -3.55 -14.61
C ARG A 121 6.42 -2.91 -13.31
N ALA A 122 5.69 -3.09 -12.21
CA ALA A 122 6.06 -2.55 -10.90
C ALA A 122 7.25 -3.30 -10.27
N PHE A 123 7.37 -4.60 -10.56
CA PHE A 123 8.36 -5.53 -9.99
C PHE A 123 9.03 -6.38 -11.08
N PRO A 124 9.97 -5.83 -11.86
CA PRO A 124 10.56 -6.49 -13.04
C PRO A 124 11.20 -7.84 -12.76
N SER A 125 11.67 -8.11 -11.56
CA SER A 125 12.27 -9.38 -11.18
C SER A 125 11.31 -10.58 -11.25
N VAL A 126 10.01 -10.32 -11.21
CA VAL A 126 8.95 -11.36 -11.31
C VAL A 126 8.20 -11.29 -12.65
N ASN A 127 8.81 -10.75 -13.70
CA ASN A 127 8.20 -10.61 -15.02
C ASN A 127 7.78 -11.95 -15.65
N GLY A 128 8.31 -13.09 -15.18
CA GLY A 128 7.85 -14.42 -15.58
C GLY A 128 6.36 -14.69 -15.31
N LEU A 129 5.70 -13.88 -14.47
CA LEU A 129 4.25 -13.93 -14.27
C LEU A 129 3.47 -13.43 -15.49
N ALA A 130 4.07 -12.58 -16.33
CA ALA A 130 3.41 -12.00 -17.52
C ALA A 130 2.92 -13.06 -18.51
N ASP A 131 3.55 -14.23 -18.56
CA ASP A 131 3.24 -15.30 -19.50
C ASP A 131 2.22 -16.32 -18.98
N ILE A 132 1.75 -16.15 -17.74
CA ILE A 132 0.78 -17.08 -17.17
C ILE A 132 -0.57 -16.95 -17.89
N ARG A 133 -1.01 -18.05 -18.49
CA ARG A 133 -2.29 -18.19 -19.19
C ARG A 133 -2.89 -19.55 -18.89
N PHE A 134 -4.14 -19.55 -18.47
CA PHE A 134 -4.89 -20.78 -18.31
C PHE A 134 -5.69 -21.08 -19.56
N VAL A 135 -5.66 -22.34 -19.98
CA VAL A 135 -6.42 -22.83 -21.13
C VAL A 135 -7.44 -23.87 -20.67
N PRO A 136 -8.62 -23.97 -21.32
CA PRO A 136 -9.57 -25.04 -21.00
C PRO A 136 -8.94 -26.40 -21.24
N SER A 137 -9.11 -27.31 -20.29
CA SER A 137 -8.71 -28.70 -20.49
C SER A 137 -9.75 -29.44 -21.35
N ILE A 138 -9.28 -30.03 -22.43
CA ILE A 138 -10.10 -30.90 -23.28
C ILE A 138 -9.83 -32.39 -22.99
N VAL A 139 -8.89 -32.66 -22.10
CA VAL A 139 -8.50 -34.01 -21.64
C VAL A 139 -8.25 -33.97 -20.12
N LEU A 140 -8.44 -35.10 -19.45
CA LEU A 140 -8.28 -35.22 -18.00
C LEU A 140 -6.79 -35.32 -17.60
N ASN A 141 -6.06 -34.23 -17.74
CA ASN A 141 -4.64 -34.14 -17.40
C ASN A 141 -4.29 -32.76 -16.82
N THR A 142 -2.99 -32.49 -16.66
CA THR A 142 -2.46 -31.25 -16.05
C THR A 142 -2.29 -30.09 -17.06
N THR A 143 -2.80 -30.19 -18.30
CA THR A 143 -2.69 -29.15 -19.34
C THR A 143 -3.12 -27.73 -18.86
N PRO A 144 -4.17 -27.56 -18.04
CA PRO A 144 -4.52 -26.22 -17.53
C PRO A 144 -3.41 -25.54 -16.72
N LEU A 145 -2.47 -26.30 -16.17
CA LEU A 145 -1.36 -25.80 -15.38
C LEU A 145 -0.09 -25.54 -16.19
N ALA A 146 -0.12 -25.79 -17.51
CA ALA A 146 1.10 -25.80 -18.35
C ALA A 146 1.89 -24.49 -18.30
N SER A 147 1.21 -23.33 -18.25
CA SER A 147 1.88 -22.02 -18.15
C SER A 147 2.67 -21.83 -16.84
N LEU A 148 2.28 -22.53 -15.77
CA LEU A 148 2.96 -22.49 -14.47
C LEU A 148 4.25 -23.32 -14.46
N TYR A 149 4.45 -24.21 -15.45
CA TYR A 149 5.63 -25.06 -15.55
C TYR A 149 6.76 -24.40 -16.36
N SER A 150 6.52 -23.25 -16.99
CA SER A 150 7.58 -22.54 -17.70
C SER A 150 8.72 -22.19 -16.73
N ARG A 151 9.94 -22.16 -17.24
CA ARG A 151 11.12 -21.80 -16.44
C ARG A 151 10.97 -20.40 -15.82
N GLN A 152 10.46 -19.45 -16.58
CA GLN A 152 10.25 -18.06 -16.15
C GLN A 152 9.24 -17.98 -15.01
N ALA A 153 8.12 -18.70 -15.09
CA ALA A 153 7.12 -18.75 -14.02
C ALA A 153 7.70 -19.40 -12.76
N GLN A 154 8.44 -20.50 -12.88
CA GLN A 154 9.07 -21.18 -11.72
C GLN A 154 10.11 -20.29 -11.04
N GLU A 155 10.92 -19.54 -11.80
CA GLU A 155 11.88 -18.58 -11.29
C GLU A 155 11.15 -17.44 -10.55
N ALA A 156 10.06 -16.89 -11.11
CA ALA A 156 9.23 -15.88 -10.47
C ALA A 156 8.59 -16.39 -9.16
N PHE A 157 8.02 -17.59 -9.13
CA PHE A 157 7.47 -18.18 -7.90
C PHE A 157 8.52 -18.40 -6.82
N SER A 158 9.71 -18.87 -7.21
CA SER A 158 10.83 -19.05 -6.28
C SER A 158 11.30 -17.72 -5.69
N LEU A 159 11.27 -16.65 -6.47
CA LEU A 159 11.62 -15.32 -6.00
C LEU A 159 10.52 -14.71 -5.11
N LEU A 160 9.24 -14.88 -5.48
CA LEU A 160 8.10 -14.45 -4.65
C LEU A 160 8.14 -15.09 -3.27
N ALA A 161 8.53 -16.37 -3.15
CA ALA A 161 8.70 -17.01 -1.85
C ALA A 161 9.75 -16.29 -1.00
N LYS A 162 10.91 -15.92 -1.57
CA LYS A 162 11.96 -15.18 -0.87
C LYS A 162 11.55 -13.76 -0.48
N ILE A 163 10.81 -13.06 -1.37
CA ILE A 163 10.24 -11.74 -1.08
C ILE A 163 9.30 -11.87 0.12
N GLY A 164 8.40 -12.86 0.12
CA GLY A 164 7.48 -13.11 1.22
C GLY A 164 8.16 -13.45 2.55
N GLU A 165 9.29 -14.16 2.53
CA GLU A 165 10.09 -14.41 3.74
C GLU A 165 10.67 -13.12 4.34
N GLU A 166 11.13 -12.18 3.50
CA GLU A 166 11.64 -10.89 3.96
C GLU A 166 10.54 -9.95 4.44
N ASP A 167 9.39 -9.92 3.77
CA ASP A 167 8.22 -9.16 4.21
C ASP A 167 7.64 -9.71 5.52
N ALA A 168 7.64 -11.02 5.72
CA ALA A 168 7.20 -11.63 6.96
C ALA A 168 8.04 -11.18 8.16
N LYS A 169 9.36 -11.01 8.02
CA LYS A 169 10.23 -10.46 9.08
C LYS A 169 9.87 -9.03 9.44
N ALA A 170 9.59 -8.19 8.45
CA ALA A 170 9.16 -6.81 8.67
C ALA A 170 7.79 -6.75 9.37
N ALA A 171 6.85 -7.60 8.94
CA ALA A 171 5.51 -7.70 9.53
C ALA A 171 5.56 -8.19 10.99
N GLU A 172 6.37 -9.20 11.28
CA GLU A 172 6.57 -9.72 12.65
C GLU A 172 7.13 -8.63 13.57
N ALA A 173 8.17 -7.92 13.14
CA ALA A 173 8.76 -6.83 13.90
C ALA A 173 7.78 -5.65 14.09
N SER A 174 6.99 -5.31 13.07
CA SER A 174 5.94 -4.30 13.14
C SER A 174 4.88 -4.65 14.19
N ASN A 175 4.42 -5.90 14.19
CA ASN A 175 3.45 -6.37 15.17
C ASN A 175 4.04 -6.37 16.59
N ALA A 176 5.29 -6.80 16.75
CA ALA A 176 5.95 -6.83 18.05
C ALA A 176 6.10 -5.42 18.65
N VAL A 177 6.57 -4.45 17.87
CA VAL A 177 6.73 -3.06 18.35
C VAL A 177 5.39 -2.39 18.60
N SER A 178 4.37 -2.64 17.78
CA SER A 178 3.01 -2.11 17.96
C SER A 178 2.39 -2.63 19.26
N ASN A 179 2.51 -3.93 19.55
CA ASN A 179 2.03 -4.52 20.80
C ASN A 179 2.78 -3.95 22.00
N ARG A 180 4.11 -3.85 21.93
CA ARG A 180 4.92 -3.25 23.00
C ARG A 180 4.53 -1.80 23.31
N LEU A 181 4.26 -1.00 22.27
CA LEU A 181 3.78 0.37 22.45
C LEU A 181 2.38 0.42 23.07
N ALA A 182 1.49 -0.46 22.65
CA ALA A 182 0.15 -0.55 23.23
C ALA A 182 0.19 -0.94 24.72
N ASP A 183 1.06 -1.90 25.11
CA ASP A 183 1.29 -2.30 26.50
C ASP A 183 1.88 -1.16 27.34
N LEU A 184 2.64 -0.27 26.73
CA LEU A 184 3.19 0.94 27.39
C LEU A 184 2.16 2.09 27.47
N GLY A 185 0.94 1.91 26.95
CA GLY A 185 -0.13 2.90 27.01
C GLY A 185 -0.29 3.75 25.76
N PHE A 186 0.40 3.41 24.66
CA PHE A 186 0.31 4.08 23.35
C PHE A 186 -0.49 3.22 22.34
N PRO A 187 -1.83 3.23 22.40
CA PRO A 187 -2.63 2.40 21.49
C PRO A 187 -2.57 2.89 20.05
N PRO A 188 -2.84 2.03 19.05
CA PRO A 188 -2.92 2.48 17.68
C PRO A 188 -4.11 3.41 17.44
N MET A 189 -3.89 4.51 16.73
CA MET A 189 -4.94 5.44 16.32
C MET A 189 -5.91 4.76 15.34
N PHE A 190 -5.37 3.96 14.42
CA PHE A 190 -6.09 3.16 13.43
C PHE A 190 -5.36 1.82 13.20
N THR A 191 -6.07 0.84 12.69
CA THR A 191 -5.55 -0.52 12.43
C THR A 191 -5.73 -0.96 10.99
N GLY A 192 -6.31 -0.11 10.16
CA GLY A 192 -6.43 -0.30 8.74
C GLY A 192 -6.15 0.99 7.99
N ALA A 193 -5.85 0.84 6.72
CA ALA A 193 -5.71 1.94 5.78
C ALA A 193 -6.55 1.65 4.54
N GLY A 194 -7.04 2.70 3.93
CA GLY A 194 -7.68 2.70 2.63
C GLY A 194 -7.33 3.98 1.91
N GLU A 195 -7.74 4.09 0.68
CA GLU A 195 -7.48 5.26 -0.13
C GLU A 195 -8.71 5.58 -0.98
N ALA A 196 -8.89 6.83 -1.38
CA ALA A 196 -9.97 7.14 -2.30
C ALA A 196 -9.75 6.35 -3.61
N PRO A 197 -10.76 5.67 -4.17
CA PRO A 197 -10.60 4.86 -5.37
C PRO A 197 -9.98 5.61 -6.55
N PHE A 198 -10.27 6.90 -6.69
CA PHE A 198 -9.63 7.76 -7.67
C PHE A 198 -8.13 7.94 -7.40
N ASP A 199 -7.75 8.12 -6.13
CA ASP A 199 -6.34 8.24 -5.74
C ASP A 199 -5.59 6.92 -6.00
N ILE A 200 -6.23 5.75 -5.76
CA ILE A 200 -5.66 4.45 -6.12
C ILE A 200 -5.30 4.39 -7.61
N ILE A 201 -6.21 4.82 -8.50
CA ILE A 201 -5.93 4.85 -9.94
C ILE A 201 -4.79 5.83 -10.25
N GLY A 202 -4.81 7.01 -9.63
CA GLY A 202 -3.81 8.05 -9.87
C GLY A 202 -2.43 7.75 -9.28
N ASP A 203 -2.36 7.14 -8.11
CA ASP A 203 -1.08 6.91 -7.43
C ASP A 203 -0.39 5.62 -7.90
N TYR A 204 -1.17 4.58 -8.23
CA TYR A 204 -0.59 3.25 -8.46
C TYR A 204 -0.74 2.74 -9.90
N TYR A 205 -1.64 3.29 -10.71
CA TYR A 205 -1.88 2.76 -12.06
C TYR A 205 -1.52 3.73 -13.17
N ARG A 206 -2.12 4.91 -13.18
CA ARG A 206 -2.01 5.86 -14.28
C ARG A 206 -0.98 6.97 -14.07
N GLY A 207 -0.61 7.26 -12.82
CA GLY A 207 0.08 8.48 -12.49
C GLY A 207 -0.86 9.71 -12.44
N THR A 208 -0.46 10.75 -11.72
CA THR A 208 -1.31 11.94 -11.49
C THR A 208 -1.72 12.62 -12.78
N LEU A 209 -0.76 12.90 -13.67
CA LEU A 209 -1.03 13.67 -14.89
C LEU A 209 -1.95 12.92 -15.86
N ALA A 210 -1.67 11.62 -16.07
CA ALA A 210 -2.51 10.81 -16.95
C ALA A 210 -3.93 10.65 -16.39
N THR A 211 -4.08 10.43 -15.07
CA THR A 211 -5.42 10.35 -14.46
C THR A 211 -6.22 11.65 -14.59
N LEU A 212 -5.55 12.81 -14.51
CA LEU A 212 -6.22 14.09 -14.76
C LEU A 212 -6.68 14.22 -16.22
N THR A 213 -5.90 13.71 -17.17
CA THR A 213 -6.28 13.69 -18.59
C THR A 213 -7.44 12.72 -18.83
N ASP A 214 -7.40 11.55 -18.21
CA ASP A 214 -8.43 10.50 -18.31
C ASP A 214 -9.82 10.99 -17.84
N GLN A 215 -9.90 11.95 -16.92
CA GLN A 215 -11.18 12.59 -16.55
C GLN A 215 -11.90 13.26 -17.72
N LEU A 216 -11.17 13.64 -18.75
CA LEU A 216 -11.69 14.34 -19.93
C LEU A 216 -11.83 13.40 -21.14
N GLU A 217 -10.86 12.48 -21.30
CA GLU A 217 -10.77 11.63 -22.50
C GLU A 217 -11.41 10.24 -22.29
N TYR A 218 -11.40 9.72 -21.06
CA TYR A 218 -11.91 8.38 -20.70
C TYR A 218 -12.79 8.42 -19.44
N PRO A 219 -13.76 9.37 -19.32
CA PRO A 219 -14.49 9.59 -18.07
C PRO A 219 -15.36 8.39 -17.65
N GLU A 220 -15.89 7.61 -18.59
CA GLU A 220 -16.74 6.45 -18.30
C GLU A 220 -15.91 5.28 -17.80
N GLU A 221 -14.77 5.04 -18.42
CA GLU A 221 -13.83 3.99 -18.02
C GLU A 221 -13.22 4.29 -16.65
N LEU A 222 -12.84 5.53 -16.40
CA LEU A 222 -12.29 5.98 -15.14
C LEU A 222 -13.33 5.87 -14.01
N GLU A 223 -14.59 6.29 -14.24
CA GLU A 223 -15.67 6.10 -13.26
C GLU A 223 -15.87 4.62 -12.94
N ALA A 224 -15.92 3.76 -13.96
CA ALA A 224 -16.07 2.32 -13.77
C ALA A 224 -14.89 1.70 -13.02
N ALA A 225 -13.66 2.14 -13.30
CA ALA A 225 -12.47 1.69 -12.59
C ALA A 225 -12.48 2.13 -11.12
N CYS A 226 -12.88 3.35 -10.83
CA CYS A 226 -13.01 3.83 -9.44
C CYS A 226 -14.10 3.04 -8.67
N ASP A 227 -15.23 2.74 -9.29
CA ASP A 227 -16.29 1.93 -8.65
C ASP A 227 -15.82 0.50 -8.38
N MET A 228 -15.10 -0.12 -9.32
CA MET A 228 -14.49 -1.44 -9.15
C MET A 228 -13.43 -1.43 -8.03
N MET A 229 -12.57 -0.39 -7.95
CA MET A 229 -11.57 -0.29 -6.87
C MET A 229 -12.24 -0.14 -5.50
N ALA A 230 -13.38 0.56 -5.41
CA ALA A 230 -14.17 0.61 -4.19
C ALA A 230 -14.64 -0.79 -3.77
N ASP A 231 -15.19 -1.59 -4.69
CA ASP A 231 -15.65 -2.95 -4.39
C ASP A 231 -14.51 -3.86 -3.91
N ILE A 232 -13.36 -3.82 -4.60
CA ILE A 232 -12.17 -4.60 -4.23
C ILE A 232 -11.69 -4.20 -2.83
N GLN A 233 -11.64 -2.90 -2.55
CA GLN A 233 -11.20 -2.39 -1.26
C GLN A 233 -12.16 -2.81 -0.13
N ILE A 234 -13.48 -2.71 -0.34
CA ILE A 234 -14.49 -3.17 0.60
C ILE A 234 -14.37 -4.69 0.84
N GLU A 235 -14.18 -5.48 -0.21
CA GLU A 235 -13.99 -6.92 -0.09
C GLU A 235 -12.73 -7.24 0.75
N SER A 236 -11.63 -6.52 0.51
CA SER A 236 -10.39 -6.70 1.26
C SER A 236 -10.54 -6.43 2.77
N TRP A 237 -11.51 -5.64 3.17
CA TRP A 237 -11.77 -5.30 4.58
C TRP A 237 -12.77 -6.23 5.28
N GLN A 238 -13.33 -7.23 4.61
CA GLN A 238 -14.28 -8.14 5.26
C GLN A 238 -13.68 -8.86 6.48
N TYR A 239 -12.37 -9.06 6.51
CA TYR A 239 -11.68 -9.64 7.66
C TYR A 239 -11.81 -8.81 8.94
N PHE A 240 -11.96 -7.47 8.84
CA PHE A 240 -12.14 -6.60 10.01
C PHE A 240 -13.38 -6.93 10.84
N LYS A 241 -14.41 -7.53 10.22
CA LYS A 241 -15.61 -7.94 10.95
C LYS A 241 -15.30 -8.99 12.02
N TYR A 242 -14.34 -9.85 11.73
CA TYR A 242 -14.02 -11.05 12.53
C TYR A 242 -12.69 -10.93 13.26
N ALA A 243 -11.83 -10.03 12.87
CA ALA A 243 -10.54 -9.84 13.52
C ALA A 243 -10.72 -9.29 14.95
N PRO A 244 -10.04 -9.84 15.96
CA PRO A 244 -10.07 -9.35 17.34
C PRO A 244 -9.17 -8.10 17.50
N LEU A 245 -9.44 -7.07 16.71
CA LEU A 245 -8.66 -5.84 16.72
C LEU A 245 -9.13 -4.94 17.87
N PRO A 246 -8.21 -4.37 18.65
CA PRO A 246 -8.54 -3.44 19.76
C PRO A 246 -9.17 -2.15 19.24
N VAL A 247 -8.86 -1.77 18.02
CA VAL A 247 -9.38 -0.57 17.35
C VAL A 247 -9.83 -0.98 15.96
N LYS A 248 -11.03 -0.56 15.56
CA LYS A 248 -11.57 -0.78 14.20
C LYS A 248 -11.77 0.57 13.51
N ARG A 249 -10.67 1.23 13.19
CA ARG A 249 -10.64 2.51 12.48
C ARG A 249 -9.74 2.37 11.26
N VAL A 250 -10.18 2.93 10.14
CA VAL A 250 -9.44 2.95 8.87
C VAL A 250 -8.99 4.39 8.63
N PHE A 251 -7.74 4.56 8.29
CA PHE A 251 -7.18 5.82 7.83
C PHE A 251 -7.34 5.95 6.31
N PHE A 252 -7.83 7.09 5.86
CA PHE A 252 -7.95 7.45 4.45
C PHE A 252 -7.14 8.70 4.17
N PRO A 253 -5.93 8.62 3.59
CA PRO A 253 -5.32 9.78 2.95
C PRO A 253 -6.14 10.15 1.72
N LEU A 254 -6.34 11.45 1.50
CA LEU A 254 -7.07 11.99 0.35
C LEU A 254 -6.14 12.95 -0.38
N HIS A 255 -5.82 12.66 -1.64
CA HIS A 255 -4.78 13.38 -2.37
C HIS A 255 -5.33 14.30 -3.45
N LYS A 256 -6.21 13.79 -4.33
CA LYS A 256 -6.55 14.44 -5.60
C LYS A 256 -7.99 15.00 -5.64
N GLY A 257 -8.77 14.85 -4.56
CA GLY A 257 -10.14 15.35 -4.46
C GLY A 257 -10.23 16.83 -4.06
N MET A 258 -9.50 17.72 -4.70
CA MET A 258 -9.43 19.12 -4.35
C MET A 258 -9.57 20.05 -5.57
N ASP A 259 -9.91 21.31 -5.32
CA ASP A 259 -9.93 22.35 -6.34
C ASP A 259 -8.60 22.40 -7.11
N GLY A 260 -8.68 22.49 -8.41
CA GLY A 260 -7.52 22.48 -9.31
C GLY A 260 -7.19 21.10 -9.87
N PHE A 261 -7.65 20.00 -9.25
CA PHE A 261 -7.56 18.66 -9.83
C PHE A 261 -8.85 18.28 -10.58
N MET A 262 -9.99 18.73 -10.10
CA MET A 262 -11.29 18.39 -10.71
C MET A 262 -12.35 19.45 -10.41
N SER A 263 -13.38 19.50 -11.25
CA SER A 263 -14.57 20.30 -11.01
C SER A 263 -15.44 19.69 -9.92
N ALA A 264 -16.39 20.45 -9.35
CA ALA A 264 -17.35 19.93 -8.37
C ALA A 264 -18.20 18.77 -8.92
N GLU A 265 -18.55 18.79 -10.21
CA GLU A 265 -19.28 17.72 -10.87
C GLU A 265 -18.44 16.44 -11.00
N GLN A 266 -17.18 16.57 -11.42
CA GLN A 266 -16.24 15.45 -11.48
C GLN A 266 -15.98 14.88 -10.08
N TYR A 267 -15.78 15.75 -9.07
CA TYR A 267 -15.61 15.33 -7.68
C TYR A 267 -16.79 14.47 -7.21
N GLU A 268 -18.02 14.94 -7.39
CA GLU A 268 -19.20 14.20 -6.95
C GLU A 268 -19.32 12.83 -7.63
N LYS A 269 -19.02 12.76 -8.92
CA LYS A 269 -19.23 11.58 -9.75
C LYS A 269 -18.10 10.55 -9.62
N ILE A 270 -16.84 11.00 -9.73
CA ILE A 270 -15.69 10.10 -9.92
C ILE A 270 -14.92 9.90 -8.61
N TYR A 271 -14.91 10.92 -7.73
CA TYR A 271 -14.16 10.87 -6.49
C TYR A 271 -15.05 10.51 -5.28
N TRP A 272 -16.06 11.33 -5.02
CA TRP A 272 -16.89 11.22 -3.82
C TRP A 272 -17.79 10.00 -3.80
N LYS A 273 -18.47 9.69 -4.88
CA LYS A 273 -19.38 8.55 -4.97
C LYS A 273 -18.72 7.21 -4.63
N PRO A 274 -17.57 6.81 -5.23
CA PRO A 274 -16.87 5.59 -4.87
C PRO A 274 -16.20 5.66 -3.48
N LEU A 275 -15.66 6.80 -3.06
CA LEU A 275 -15.14 6.98 -1.71
C LEU A 275 -16.23 6.80 -0.65
N LYS A 276 -17.40 7.41 -0.85
CA LYS A 276 -18.54 7.27 0.05
C LYS A 276 -18.99 5.81 0.18
N LYS A 277 -18.96 5.04 -0.91
CA LYS A 277 -19.24 3.60 -0.92
C LYS A 277 -18.28 2.84 0.01
N CYS A 278 -17.00 3.21 0.06
CA CYS A 278 -16.03 2.63 0.97
C CYS A 278 -16.29 2.99 2.45
N MET A 279 -16.92 4.12 2.74
CA MET A 279 -17.15 4.62 4.09
C MET A 279 -18.44 4.11 4.75
N LEU A 280 -19.36 3.55 3.98
CA LEU A 280 -20.69 3.08 4.42
C LEU A 280 -20.77 1.56 4.54
#